data_e70e568302ddf3119bcdf7d4625e31c0
#
_entry.id   e70e568302ddf3119bcdf7d4625e31c0
#
_cell.length_a   1.000
_cell.length_b   1.000
_cell.length_c   1.000
_cell.angle_alpha   90.00
_cell.angle_beta   90.00
_cell.angle_gamma   90.00
#
_symmetry.space_group_name_H-M   'P 1'
#
loop_
_entity.id
_entity.type
_entity.pdbx_description
1 polymer ?
#
loop_
_entity_poly.entity_id
_entity_poly.type
_entity_poly.pdbx_seq_one_letter_code
_entity_poly.pdbx_strand_id
1 'polypeptide(L)'
;MSKTVELARHLDTLHINNMYKNDFYWTWDKTDDEIDAIFTVADALRDLRERNKSTRIFDSGLGISLFRDNSTRTRFSFASACNLLGLEEQVLDEKKSQIAHGETVRETANMVSFMADVIGIRDDMYIGQGHTYQKTFMDALEEGYRDGILEQRPTLVNLQCDVDHPTQCMADMLHVIHYFGGVENLKGKKVAMTLSLIHI
;
A
#
# COMPACT_ATOMS: atom_id res chain seq x y z
N MET A 1 0.55 20.53 23.28
CA MET A 1 0.42 19.07 23.03
C MET A 1 1.25 18.77 21.80
N SER A 2 1.84 17.58 21.63
CA SER A 2 2.55 17.31 20.38
C SER A 2 1.54 17.02 19.24
N LYS A 3 1.88 17.40 18.02
CA LYS A 3 1.04 17.17 16.83
C LYS A 3 0.64 15.68 16.72
N THR A 4 1.56 14.76 16.98
CA THR A 4 1.25 13.30 17.01
C THR A 4 0.11 12.94 17.98
N VAL A 5 0.05 13.56 19.16
CA VAL A 5 -1.02 13.29 20.15
C VAL A 5 -2.38 13.83 19.66
N GLU A 6 -2.37 14.96 18.99
CA GLU A 6 -3.60 15.52 18.38
C GLU A 6 -4.11 14.63 17.27
N LEU A 7 -3.22 14.15 16.40
CA LEU A 7 -3.54 13.20 15.33
C LEU A 7 -4.05 11.87 15.89
N ALA A 8 -3.44 11.34 16.96
CA ALA A 8 -3.93 10.11 17.59
C ALA A 8 -5.36 10.27 18.13
N ARG A 9 -5.67 11.44 18.74
CA ARG A 9 -7.04 11.73 19.20
C ARG A 9 -8.03 11.88 18.05
N HIS A 10 -7.57 12.42 16.92
CA HIS A 10 -8.41 12.50 15.74
C HIS A 10 -8.78 11.11 15.24
N LEU A 11 -7.83 10.18 15.19
CA LEU A 11 -8.11 8.77 14.82
C LEU A 11 -9.20 8.13 15.68
N ASP A 12 -9.25 8.44 16.98
CA ASP A 12 -10.28 7.92 17.89
C ASP A 12 -11.70 8.41 17.53
N THR A 13 -11.83 9.45 16.71
CA THR A 13 -13.14 9.99 16.27
C THR A 13 -13.64 9.38 14.94
N LEU A 14 -12.79 8.66 14.23
CA LEU A 14 -13.09 8.11 12.91
C LEU A 14 -13.75 6.71 13.01
N HIS A 15 -14.67 6.43 12.10
CA HIS A 15 -15.33 5.12 12.01
C HIS A 15 -14.55 4.21 11.05
N ILE A 16 -13.52 3.56 11.58
CA ILE A 16 -12.63 2.67 10.83
C ILE A 16 -13.06 1.22 11.08
N ASN A 17 -13.93 0.70 10.25
CA ASN A 17 -14.54 -0.61 10.49
C ASN A 17 -13.88 -1.77 9.73
N ASN A 18 -13.09 -1.50 8.69
CA ASN A 18 -12.74 -2.55 7.73
C ASN A 18 -11.31 -2.43 7.17
N MET A 19 -10.35 -1.96 7.97
CA MET A 19 -8.96 -1.84 7.52
C MET A 19 -8.07 -2.99 8.02
N TYR A 20 -8.39 -3.58 9.17
CA TYR A 20 -7.60 -4.66 9.75
C TYR A 20 -7.75 -5.94 8.93
N LYS A 21 -6.63 -6.52 8.50
CA LYS A 21 -6.54 -7.70 7.63
C LYS A 21 -7.27 -7.54 6.28
N ASN A 22 -7.43 -6.31 5.82
CA ASN A 22 -7.95 -5.98 4.50
C ASN A 22 -6.88 -5.39 3.62
N ASP A 23 -7.09 -5.49 2.32
CA ASP A 23 -6.17 -5.03 1.30
C ASP A 23 -6.36 -3.53 1.00
N PHE A 24 -5.28 -2.87 0.63
CA PHE A 24 -5.35 -1.55 0.04
C PHE A 24 -5.22 -1.66 -1.48
N TYR A 25 -6.35 -1.97 -2.11
CA TYR A 25 -6.40 -2.32 -3.52
C TYR A 25 -6.91 -1.17 -4.40
N TRP A 26 -8.07 -0.57 -4.04
CA TRP A 26 -8.63 0.60 -4.71
C TRP A 26 -8.75 1.80 -3.76
N THR A 27 -8.55 3.02 -4.30
CA THR A 27 -8.83 4.24 -3.53
C THR A 27 -10.32 4.44 -3.31
N TRP A 28 -11.14 4.12 -4.30
CA TRP A 28 -12.60 4.35 -4.24
C TRP A 28 -13.38 3.31 -3.44
N ASP A 29 -12.75 2.24 -2.98
CA ASP A 29 -13.37 1.26 -2.06
C ASP A 29 -13.31 1.71 -0.60
N LYS A 30 -12.61 2.80 -0.31
CA LYS A 30 -12.44 3.32 1.04
C LYS A 30 -13.47 4.39 1.35
N THR A 31 -13.96 4.39 2.58
CA THR A 31 -14.80 5.48 3.09
C THR A 31 -13.97 6.73 3.34
N ASP A 32 -14.64 7.89 3.48
CA ASP A 32 -13.96 9.15 3.80
C ASP A 32 -13.18 9.04 5.13
N ASP A 33 -13.74 8.37 6.15
CA ASP A 33 -13.09 8.14 7.44
C ASP A 33 -11.85 7.24 7.31
N GLU A 34 -11.88 6.22 6.45
CA GLU A 34 -10.72 5.35 6.19
C GLU A 34 -9.61 6.10 5.45
N ILE A 35 -9.97 6.97 4.49
CA ILE A 35 -9.00 7.83 3.79
C ILE A 35 -8.38 8.84 4.75
N ASP A 36 -9.20 9.48 5.60
CA ASP A 36 -8.72 10.42 6.62
C ASP A 36 -7.81 9.73 7.64
N ALA A 37 -8.14 8.49 8.02
CA ALA A 37 -7.27 7.69 8.89
C ALA A 37 -5.90 7.44 8.26
N ILE A 38 -5.83 7.09 6.97
CA ILE A 38 -4.56 6.89 6.26
C ILE A 38 -3.75 8.18 6.25
N PHE A 39 -4.36 9.32 5.93
CA PHE A 39 -3.69 10.62 5.94
C PHE A 39 -3.21 11.01 7.34
N THR A 40 -4.04 10.79 8.34
CA THR A 40 -3.72 11.10 9.74
C THR A 40 -2.52 10.27 10.22
N VAL A 41 -2.47 8.98 9.91
CA VAL A 41 -1.32 8.12 10.23
C VAL A 41 -0.08 8.56 9.47
N ALA A 42 -0.20 8.88 8.18
CA ALA A 42 0.92 9.38 7.38
C ALA A 42 1.51 10.67 7.97
N ASP A 43 0.68 11.59 8.41
CA ASP A 43 1.11 12.84 9.05
C ASP A 43 1.72 12.62 10.43
N ALA A 44 1.20 11.68 11.22
CA ALA A 44 1.79 11.30 12.50
C ALA A 44 3.19 10.70 12.34
N LEU A 45 3.37 9.80 11.37
CA LEU A 45 4.67 9.20 11.06
C LEU A 45 5.65 10.25 10.52
N ARG A 46 5.19 11.20 9.71
CA ARG A 46 5.99 12.33 9.24
C ARG A 46 6.46 13.20 10.41
N ASP A 47 5.56 13.60 11.31
CA ASP A 47 5.90 14.42 12.49
C ASP A 47 6.92 13.71 13.39
N LEU A 48 6.79 12.40 13.61
CA LEU A 48 7.78 11.62 14.34
C LEU A 48 9.14 11.66 13.67
N ARG A 49 9.19 11.43 12.36
CA ARG A 49 10.42 11.42 11.58
C ARG A 49 11.12 12.79 11.55
N GLU A 50 10.37 13.89 11.36
CA GLU A 50 10.90 15.25 11.39
C GLU A 50 11.52 15.61 12.74
N ARG A 51 10.97 15.05 13.83
CA ARG A 51 11.52 15.19 15.19
C ARG A 51 12.59 14.16 15.54
N ASN A 52 13.08 13.40 14.55
CA ASN A 52 14.06 12.34 14.74
C ASN A 52 13.63 11.29 15.79
N LYS A 53 12.35 10.94 15.78
CA LYS A 53 11.79 9.85 16.59
C LYS A 53 11.59 8.61 15.73
N SER A 54 11.68 7.44 16.36
CA SER A 54 11.44 6.18 15.69
C SER A 54 9.99 6.11 15.20
N THR A 55 9.82 5.63 13.98
CA THR A 55 8.52 5.28 13.39
C THR A 55 8.29 3.77 13.37
N ARG A 56 9.19 2.99 13.97
CA ARG A 56 9.09 1.54 14.04
C ARG A 56 7.93 1.15 14.96
N ILE A 57 6.90 0.58 14.37
CA ILE A 57 5.74 0.02 15.08
C ILE A 57 5.80 -1.51 15.13
N PHE A 58 6.65 -2.11 14.31
CA PHE A 58 6.95 -3.54 14.30
C PHE A 58 8.38 -3.77 14.80
N ASP A 59 8.57 -4.78 15.64
CA ASP A 59 9.91 -5.19 16.09
C ASP A 59 10.62 -6.03 15.04
N SER A 60 9.84 -6.76 14.24
CA SER A 60 10.30 -7.63 13.15
C SER A 60 9.17 -7.86 12.16
N GLY A 61 9.45 -8.52 11.07
CA GLY A 61 8.49 -8.93 10.05
C GLY A 61 9.02 -8.72 8.64
N LEU A 62 8.26 -9.20 7.67
CA LEU A 62 8.67 -9.23 6.28
C LEU A 62 7.64 -8.54 5.38
N GLY A 63 8.12 -7.53 4.64
CA GLY A 63 7.42 -6.97 3.49
C GLY A 63 7.94 -7.60 2.22
N ILE A 64 7.06 -8.15 1.39
CA ILE A 64 7.44 -8.70 0.09
C ILE A 64 6.97 -7.76 -1.01
N SER A 65 7.87 -7.39 -1.92
CA SER A 65 7.51 -6.61 -3.10
C SER A 65 7.65 -7.43 -4.38
N LEU A 66 6.64 -7.35 -5.25
CA LEU A 66 6.62 -7.98 -6.56
C LEU A 66 6.39 -6.91 -7.62
N PHE A 67 7.35 -6.77 -8.52
CA PHE A 67 7.31 -5.80 -9.61
C PHE A 67 7.39 -6.53 -10.95
N ARG A 68 6.29 -6.56 -11.67
CA ARG A 68 6.20 -7.15 -13.01
C ARG A 68 6.55 -6.15 -14.11
N ASP A 69 6.62 -4.87 -13.75
CA ASP A 69 7.15 -3.82 -14.62
C ASP A 69 8.26 -3.00 -13.93
N ASN A 70 9.01 -2.25 -14.74
CA ASN A 70 10.11 -1.43 -14.26
C ASN A 70 9.61 -0.27 -13.40
N SER A 71 10.22 -0.09 -12.25
CA SER A 71 9.94 1.03 -11.36
C SER A 71 11.17 1.37 -10.52
N THR A 72 11.47 2.66 -10.42
CA THR A 72 12.51 3.14 -9.51
C THR A 72 11.89 3.70 -8.23
N ARG A 73 10.99 4.66 -8.38
CA ARG A 73 10.41 5.37 -7.23
C ARG A 73 9.61 4.45 -6.32
N THR A 74 8.72 3.64 -6.90
CA THR A 74 7.84 2.75 -6.10
C THR A 74 8.63 1.67 -5.37
N ARG A 75 9.69 1.12 -5.99
CA ARG A 75 10.58 0.15 -5.33
C ARG A 75 11.20 0.76 -4.08
N PHE A 76 11.85 1.91 -4.22
CA PHE A 76 12.51 2.55 -3.08
C PHE A 76 11.54 3.11 -2.04
N SER A 77 10.35 3.56 -2.44
CA SER A 77 9.35 4.03 -1.47
C SER A 77 8.79 2.88 -0.63
N PHE A 78 8.51 1.72 -1.25
CA PHE A 78 8.04 0.54 -0.53
C PHE A 78 9.12 0.01 0.43
N ALA A 79 10.36 -0.17 -0.06
CA ALA A 79 11.48 -0.60 0.77
C ALA A 79 11.74 0.37 1.94
N SER A 80 11.68 1.68 1.67
CA SER A 80 11.82 2.70 2.72
C SER A 80 10.68 2.64 3.74
N ALA A 81 9.45 2.41 3.31
CA ALA A 81 8.31 2.28 4.21
C ALA A 81 8.46 1.05 5.11
N CYS A 82 8.80 -0.11 4.56
CA CYS A 82 9.08 -1.32 5.33
C CYS A 82 10.14 -1.05 6.41
N ASN A 83 11.29 -0.50 6.03
CA ASN A 83 12.38 -0.22 6.96
C ASN A 83 11.97 0.77 8.06
N LEU A 84 11.27 1.86 7.70
CA LEU A 84 10.81 2.87 8.66
C LEU A 84 9.81 2.32 9.66
N LEU A 85 8.98 1.37 9.25
CA LEU A 85 7.98 0.73 10.12
C LEU A 85 8.56 -0.44 10.93
N GLY A 86 9.74 -0.95 10.59
CA GLY A 86 10.41 -2.02 11.32
C GLY A 86 10.36 -3.38 10.63
N LEU A 87 9.87 -3.42 9.40
CA LEU A 87 9.87 -4.62 8.56
C LEU A 87 11.16 -4.70 7.73
N GLU A 88 11.60 -5.90 7.40
CA GLU A 88 12.58 -6.11 6.32
C GLU A 88 11.84 -6.21 4.97
N GLU A 89 12.46 -5.74 3.90
CA GLU A 89 11.90 -5.85 2.55
C GLU A 89 12.64 -6.93 1.76
N GLN A 90 11.88 -7.82 1.15
CA GLN A 90 12.37 -8.81 0.21
C GLN A 90 11.68 -8.66 -1.16
N VAL A 91 12.48 -8.48 -2.20
CA VAL A 91 11.96 -8.42 -3.57
C VAL A 91 11.76 -9.83 -4.10
N LEU A 92 10.54 -10.15 -4.54
CA LEU A 92 10.24 -11.36 -5.28
C LEU A 92 10.51 -11.12 -6.78
N ASP A 93 11.61 -11.68 -7.25
CA ASP A 93 11.98 -11.67 -8.67
C ASP A 93 11.39 -12.91 -9.35
N GLU A 94 10.37 -12.74 -10.20
CA GLU A 94 9.72 -13.84 -10.91
C GLU A 94 10.71 -14.71 -11.70
N LYS A 95 11.76 -14.10 -12.27
CA LYS A 95 12.77 -14.82 -13.06
C LYS A 95 13.69 -15.70 -12.22
N LYS A 96 13.76 -15.45 -10.92
CA LYS A 96 14.59 -16.19 -9.96
C LYS A 96 13.77 -17.04 -8.99
N SER A 97 12.47 -17.12 -9.21
CA SER A 97 11.53 -17.90 -8.38
C SER A 97 10.96 -19.09 -9.16
N GLN A 98 10.17 -19.92 -8.49
CA GLN A 98 9.48 -21.04 -9.14
C GLN A 98 8.40 -20.59 -10.15
N ILE A 99 8.00 -19.31 -10.13
CA ILE A 99 7.14 -18.74 -11.16
C ILE A 99 7.75 -18.93 -12.55
N ALA A 100 9.07 -18.79 -12.68
CA ALA A 100 9.78 -19.05 -13.94
C ALA A 100 9.67 -20.50 -14.42
N HIS A 101 9.31 -21.44 -13.53
CA HIS A 101 9.13 -22.86 -13.82
C HIS A 101 7.66 -23.31 -13.82
N GLY A 102 6.72 -22.33 -13.86
CA GLY A 102 5.29 -22.62 -14.00
C GLY A 102 4.49 -22.64 -12.71
N GLU A 103 5.06 -22.18 -11.59
CA GLU A 103 4.27 -21.95 -10.37
C GLU A 103 3.15 -20.96 -10.64
N THR A 104 1.94 -21.32 -10.23
CA THR A 104 0.76 -20.47 -10.46
C THR A 104 0.71 -19.29 -9.48
N VAL A 105 -0.05 -18.27 -9.85
CA VAL A 105 -0.29 -17.09 -8.97
C VAL A 105 -0.83 -17.53 -7.61
N ARG A 106 -1.73 -18.52 -7.57
CA ARG A 106 -2.33 -19.03 -6.34
C ARG A 106 -1.30 -19.75 -5.45
N GLU A 107 -0.44 -20.55 -6.04
CA GLU A 107 0.63 -21.23 -5.32
C GLU A 107 1.62 -20.22 -4.75
N THR A 108 2.07 -19.27 -5.56
CA THR A 108 2.96 -18.19 -5.12
C THR A 108 2.32 -17.40 -3.97
N ALA A 109 1.05 -16.99 -4.12
CA ALA A 109 0.33 -16.25 -3.09
C ALA A 109 0.32 -16.99 -1.75
N ASN A 110 -0.04 -18.26 -1.75
CA ASN A 110 -0.04 -19.08 -0.53
C ASN A 110 1.38 -19.22 0.05
N MET A 111 2.37 -19.53 -0.79
CA MET A 111 3.75 -19.77 -0.32
C MET A 111 4.37 -18.54 0.34
N VAL A 112 4.25 -17.36 -0.27
CA VAL A 112 4.82 -16.14 0.31
C VAL A 112 4.07 -15.66 1.55
N SER A 113 2.78 -15.97 1.65
CA SER A 113 1.92 -15.52 2.74
C SER A 113 2.18 -16.20 4.08
N PHE A 114 2.81 -17.37 4.08
CA PHE A 114 3.29 -17.99 5.32
C PHE A 114 4.34 -17.15 6.05
N MET A 115 5.03 -16.27 5.33
CA MET A 115 6.19 -15.53 5.84
C MET A 115 5.98 -14.02 5.85
N ALA A 116 5.06 -13.50 5.03
CA ALA A 116 4.90 -12.06 4.83
C ALA A 116 3.87 -11.44 5.79
N ASP A 117 4.12 -10.22 6.22
CA ASP A 117 3.17 -9.35 6.93
C ASP A 117 2.46 -8.40 5.97
N VAL A 118 3.17 -7.95 4.93
CA VAL A 118 2.64 -7.10 3.88
C VAL A 118 3.21 -7.50 2.52
N ILE A 119 2.37 -7.45 1.49
CA ILE A 119 2.75 -7.76 0.12
C ILE A 119 2.39 -6.58 -0.78
N GLY A 120 3.40 -5.98 -1.41
CA GLY A 120 3.23 -4.90 -2.37
C GLY A 120 3.36 -5.42 -3.81
N ILE A 121 2.34 -5.23 -4.65
CA ILE A 121 2.38 -5.68 -6.05
C ILE A 121 2.23 -4.50 -7.00
N ARG A 122 3.13 -4.44 -7.99
CA ARG A 122 3.01 -3.55 -9.14
C ARG A 122 2.98 -4.37 -10.43
N ASP A 123 1.90 -4.21 -11.20
CA ASP A 123 1.75 -4.78 -12.54
C ASP A 123 0.87 -3.85 -13.39
N ASP A 124 1.51 -2.97 -14.16
CA ASP A 124 0.85 -1.98 -15.03
C ASP A 124 1.28 -2.12 -16.49
N MET A 125 1.91 -3.25 -16.86
CA MET A 125 2.48 -3.45 -18.18
C MET A 125 1.41 -3.58 -19.28
N TYR A 126 0.31 -4.29 -18.98
CA TYR A 126 -0.74 -4.58 -19.97
C TYR A 126 -2.13 -4.31 -19.42
N ILE A 127 -2.95 -3.59 -20.19
CA ILE A 127 -4.36 -3.31 -19.86
C ILE A 127 -5.12 -4.63 -19.69
N GLY A 128 -5.89 -4.74 -18.61
CA GLY A 128 -6.71 -5.90 -18.27
C GLY A 128 -5.96 -7.02 -17.56
N GLN A 129 -4.64 -6.92 -17.39
CA GLN A 129 -3.84 -8.00 -16.80
C GLN A 129 -3.41 -7.74 -15.37
N GLY A 130 -2.93 -6.53 -15.07
CA GLY A 130 -2.36 -6.22 -13.77
C GLY A 130 -3.36 -6.34 -12.63
N HIS A 131 -4.54 -5.75 -12.79
CA HIS A 131 -5.60 -5.89 -11.78
C HIS A 131 -6.09 -7.34 -11.65
N THR A 132 -6.17 -8.08 -12.75
CA THR A 132 -6.57 -9.50 -12.73
C THR A 132 -5.56 -10.35 -11.97
N TYR A 133 -4.26 -10.10 -12.18
CA TYR A 133 -3.19 -10.75 -11.43
C TYR A 133 -3.30 -10.49 -9.93
N GLN A 134 -3.41 -9.22 -9.54
CA GLN A 134 -3.52 -8.82 -8.13
C GLN A 134 -4.80 -9.38 -7.50
N LYS A 135 -5.92 -9.36 -8.22
CA LYS A 135 -7.17 -9.95 -7.74
C LYS A 135 -7.04 -11.45 -7.51
N THR A 136 -6.42 -12.20 -8.43
CA THR A 136 -6.19 -13.64 -8.26
C THR A 136 -5.32 -13.90 -7.04
N PHE A 137 -4.33 -13.03 -6.80
CA PHE A 137 -3.47 -13.11 -5.63
C PHE A 137 -4.26 -12.90 -4.33
N MET A 138 -5.08 -11.82 -4.26
CA MET A 138 -5.93 -11.55 -3.09
C MET A 138 -6.95 -12.66 -2.81
N ASP A 139 -7.60 -13.17 -3.86
CA ASP A 139 -8.57 -14.27 -3.73
C ASP A 139 -7.88 -15.52 -3.14
N ALA A 140 -6.65 -15.81 -3.54
CA ALA A 140 -5.88 -16.92 -2.98
C ALA A 140 -5.51 -16.71 -1.50
N LEU A 141 -5.14 -15.48 -1.11
CA LEU A 141 -4.89 -15.13 0.29
C LEU A 141 -6.14 -15.31 1.15
N GLU A 142 -7.26 -14.80 0.68
CA GLU A 142 -8.53 -14.86 1.40
C GLU A 142 -9.00 -16.30 1.57
N GLU A 143 -8.96 -17.10 0.51
CA GLU A 143 -9.33 -18.51 0.54
C GLU A 143 -8.40 -19.29 1.49
N GLY A 144 -7.08 -19.12 1.34
CA GLY A 144 -6.09 -19.82 2.17
C GLY A 144 -6.25 -19.50 3.66
N TYR A 145 -6.54 -18.24 4.00
CA TYR A 145 -6.78 -17.84 5.38
C TYR A 145 -8.12 -18.37 5.92
N ARG A 146 -9.19 -18.23 5.14
CA ARG A 146 -10.54 -18.71 5.52
C ARG A 146 -10.56 -20.24 5.73
N ASP A 147 -9.86 -20.97 4.88
CA ASP A 147 -9.84 -22.42 4.91
C ASP A 147 -8.82 -22.99 5.94
N GLY A 148 -8.13 -22.09 6.69
CA GLY A 148 -7.19 -22.47 7.74
C GLY A 148 -5.85 -23.03 7.23
N ILE A 149 -5.55 -22.83 5.95
CA ILE A 149 -4.26 -23.20 5.35
C ILE A 149 -3.19 -22.18 5.78
N LEU A 150 -3.55 -20.89 5.81
CA LEU A 150 -2.70 -19.81 6.28
C LEU A 150 -3.04 -19.45 7.73
N GLU A 151 -2.05 -19.46 8.59
CA GLU A 151 -2.19 -19.00 9.99
C GLU A 151 -2.32 -17.49 10.09
N GLN A 152 -1.76 -16.76 9.12
CA GLN A 152 -1.80 -15.31 9.01
C GLN A 152 -2.34 -14.89 7.65
N ARG A 153 -2.88 -13.67 7.60
CA ARG A 153 -3.31 -13.03 6.36
C ARG A 153 -2.52 -11.73 6.18
N PRO A 154 -1.49 -11.73 5.35
CA PRO A 154 -0.78 -10.50 5.01
C PRO A 154 -1.72 -9.54 4.29
N THR A 155 -1.48 -8.24 4.47
CA THR A 155 -2.18 -7.20 3.71
C THR A 155 -1.54 -7.05 2.34
N LEU A 156 -2.35 -7.10 1.27
CA LEU A 156 -1.89 -6.73 -0.05
C LEU A 156 -2.05 -5.22 -0.27
N VAL A 157 -1.00 -4.60 -0.78
CA VAL A 157 -0.99 -3.19 -1.20
C VAL A 157 -0.80 -3.11 -2.70
N ASN A 158 -1.77 -2.55 -3.40
CA ASN A 158 -1.64 -2.23 -4.82
C ASN A 158 -0.65 -1.07 -4.99
N LEU A 159 0.55 -1.38 -5.45
CA LEU A 159 1.60 -0.37 -5.71
C LEU A 159 1.45 0.30 -7.08
N GLN A 160 0.71 -0.28 -7.95
CA GLN A 160 0.12 0.18 -9.22
C GLN A 160 -0.38 -1.04 -10.01
N CYS A 161 -1.55 -0.93 -10.59
CA CYS A 161 -2.00 -1.82 -11.66
C CYS A 161 -2.44 -0.98 -12.87
N ASP A 162 -2.97 -1.63 -13.89
CA ASP A 162 -3.49 -0.99 -15.10
C ASP A 162 -4.76 -0.15 -14.88
N VAL A 163 -5.36 -0.22 -13.69
CA VAL A 163 -6.62 0.48 -13.35
C VAL A 163 -6.39 1.60 -12.33
N ASP A 164 -5.58 1.34 -11.28
CA ASP A 164 -5.35 2.31 -10.20
C ASP A 164 -3.89 2.30 -9.72
N HIS A 165 -3.47 3.45 -9.20
CA HIS A 165 -2.23 3.60 -8.44
C HIS A 165 -2.56 4.25 -7.08
N PRO A 166 -3.18 3.50 -6.15
CA PRO A 166 -3.75 4.08 -4.94
C PRO A 166 -2.70 4.77 -4.07
N THR A 167 -1.51 4.23 -3.94
CA THR A 167 -0.45 4.85 -3.12
C THR A 167 0.00 6.21 -3.68
N GLN A 168 0.07 6.37 -5.02
CA GLN A 168 0.39 7.65 -5.64
C GLN A 168 -0.77 8.63 -5.52
N CYS A 169 -1.99 8.18 -5.78
CA CYS A 169 -3.19 9.01 -5.64
C CYS A 169 -3.30 9.60 -4.23
N MET A 170 -3.12 8.76 -3.20
CA MET A 170 -3.15 9.21 -1.81
C MET A 170 -2.03 10.20 -1.49
N ALA A 171 -0.81 9.96 -1.98
CA ALA A 171 0.33 10.85 -1.77
C ALA A 171 0.10 12.23 -2.42
N ASP A 172 -0.40 12.25 -3.66
CA ASP A 172 -0.69 13.49 -4.38
C ASP A 172 -1.82 14.26 -3.70
N MET A 173 -2.88 13.57 -3.28
CA MET A 173 -4.00 14.20 -2.60
C MET A 173 -3.57 14.80 -1.24
N LEU A 174 -2.80 14.06 -0.45
CA LEU A 174 -2.27 14.57 0.82
C LEU A 174 -1.36 15.80 0.59
N HIS A 175 -0.55 15.80 -0.47
CA HIS A 175 0.26 16.94 -0.84
C HIS A 175 -0.60 18.18 -1.19
N VAL A 176 -1.66 17.99 -1.97
CA VAL A 176 -2.61 19.06 -2.33
C VAL A 176 -3.31 19.60 -1.08
N ILE A 177 -3.76 18.73 -0.18
CA ILE A 177 -4.38 19.14 1.10
C ILE A 177 -3.42 20.00 1.92
N HIS A 178 -2.17 19.58 2.06
CA HIS A 178 -1.16 20.35 2.79
C HIS A 178 -0.86 21.70 2.12
N TYR A 179 -0.76 21.71 0.78
CA TYR A 179 -0.48 22.94 0.03
C TYR A 179 -1.56 24.01 0.22
N PHE A 180 -2.83 23.61 0.27
CA PHE A 180 -3.95 24.52 0.48
C PHE A 180 -4.34 24.71 1.96
N GLY A 181 -3.70 23.96 2.88
CA GLY A 181 -3.91 24.09 4.32
C GLY A 181 -5.17 23.46 4.85
N GLY A 182 -5.76 22.48 4.15
CA GLY A 182 -6.91 21.70 4.57
C GLY A 182 -7.84 21.33 3.42
N VAL A 183 -8.62 20.28 3.62
CA VAL A 183 -9.61 19.78 2.63
C VAL A 183 -10.68 20.84 2.32
N GLU A 184 -11.11 21.58 3.35
CA GLU A 184 -12.13 22.64 3.23
C GLU A 184 -11.70 23.77 2.28
N ASN A 185 -10.41 23.97 2.11
CA ASN A 185 -9.83 24.99 1.25
C ASN A 185 -9.73 24.56 -0.23
N LEU A 186 -10.06 23.32 -0.55
CA LEU A 186 -10.03 22.78 -1.92
C LEU A 186 -11.25 23.19 -2.74
N LYS A 187 -12.34 23.58 -2.08
CA LYS A 187 -13.57 23.97 -2.76
C LYS A 187 -13.33 25.09 -3.78
N GLY A 188 -13.70 24.84 -5.03
CA GLY A 188 -13.57 25.79 -6.13
C GLY A 188 -12.17 25.89 -6.73
N LYS A 189 -11.20 25.14 -6.26
CA LYS A 189 -9.87 25.06 -6.87
C LYS A 189 -9.93 24.28 -8.18
N LYS A 190 -9.14 24.73 -9.16
CA LYS A 190 -8.94 24.00 -10.42
C LYS A 190 -7.62 23.28 -10.35
N VAL A 191 -7.66 21.96 -10.55
CA VAL A 191 -6.47 21.11 -10.59
C VAL A 191 -6.32 20.60 -12.02
N ALA A 192 -5.12 20.77 -12.60
CA ALA A 192 -4.76 20.14 -13.86
C ALA A 192 -3.84 18.97 -13.56
N MET A 193 -4.22 17.78 -14.02
CA MET A 193 -3.37 16.58 -13.97
C MET A 193 -2.78 16.37 -15.35
N THR A 194 -1.45 16.24 -15.41
CA THR A 194 -0.75 15.85 -16.63
C THR A 194 0.04 14.58 -16.36
N LEU A 195 -0.11 13.59 -17.23
CA LEU A 195 0.68 12.37 -17.19
C LEU A 195 1.86 12.50 -18.15
N SER A 196 3.04 12.07 -17.73
CA SER A 196 4.17 11.93 -18.62
C SER A 196 3.95 10.70 -19.51
N LEU A 197 3.59 10.94 -20.77
CA LEU A 197 3.41 9.89 -21.78
C LEU A 197 4.77 9.58 -22.42
N ILE A 198 5.71 9.07 -21.65
CA ILE A 198 7.06 8.76 -22.13
C ILE A 198 7.07 7.59 -23.12
N HIS A 199 5.99 6.82 -23.20
CA HIS A 199 5.89 5.61 -24.00
C HIS A 199 4.63 5.56 -24.89
N ILE A 200 4.36 6.62 -25.61
CA ILE A 200 3.45 6.54 -26.77
C ILE A 200 4.27 6.46 -28.05
#